data_e6b02da4987efcd5bdcecb151ec0c8bd
#
_entry.id   e6b02da4987efcd5bdcecb151ec0c8bd
#
_cell.length_a   1.000
_cell.length_b   1.000
_cell.length_c   1.000
_cell.angle_alpha   90.00
_cell.angle_beta   90.00
_cell.angle_gamma   90.00
#
_symmetry.space_group_name_H-M   'P 1'
#
loop_
_entity.id
_entity.type
_entity.pdbx_description
1 polymer ?
#
loop_
_entity_poly.entity_id
_entity_poly.type
_entity_poly.pdbx_seq_one_letter_code
_entity_poly.pdbx_strand_id
1 'polypeptide(L)'
;ATLGHQPKTGPETVTGASGKVKACLVSLARNSDKDSLLGSIREVEDRFNRQFKYDWVFLNDAEFSEEFKSAISAAVSGNAKFGLIPKEQWSYPAHIDQEKAALAREKMVEDKVIYGGSVPYRHMCRYESGFFWRHELMMEYEYYWRVEPDIKIYCDVTYDVFQWMKDHNKKYSFTISLPEYDKTIPTLWPTTKKFIDENPLYLHPNNMLEWISHDNGKTYNGCHFWSNFEIASLDFWRSDAYTKYFEALDEAGGFFYERWGDAPVHSIAAALFLDKDEIHFFEDIGYFHVPFHNCPVDPEVRKERRCNCDPNQDFTWRPHSCTTKYFTVKGLKRPKGWENFTS
;
A
#
# COMPACT_ATOMS: atom_id res chain seq x y z
N ALA A 1 -21.96 -5.35 16.66
CA ALA A 1 -21.00 -4.64 15.81
C ALA A 1 -21.38 -4.86 14.38
N THR A 2 -22.08 -3.88 13.85
CA THR A 2 -22.55 -3.86 12.46
C THR A 2 -21.37 -3.61 11.55
N LEU A 3 -21.21 -4.53 10.64
CA LEU A 3 -20.39 -4.46 9.48
C LEU A 3 -20.47 -3.20 8.73
N GLY A 4 -19.29 -2.84 8.26
CA GLY A 4 -19.12 -1.89 7.21
C GLY A 4 -19.75 -2.25 5.87
N HIS A 5 -21.06 -2.40 5.84
CA HIS A 5 -21.78 -2.04 4.66
C HIS A 5 -21.56 -0.55 4.51
N GLN A 6 -20.83 -0.16 3.49
CA GLN A 6 -20.77 1.23 3.05
C GLN A 6 -22.23 1.72 2.97
N PRO A 7 -22.58 2.82 3.59
CA PRO A 7 -23.95 3.31 3.50
C PRO A 7 -24.34 3.46 2.04
N LYS A 8 -25.55 3.04 1.70
CA LYS A 8 -26.18 3.35 0.41
C LYS A 8 -26.39 4.87 0.34
N THR A 9 -25.34 5.57 -0.02
CA THR A 9 -25.43 7.01 -0.26
C THR A 9 -25.40 7.22 -1.76
N GLY A 10 -26.50 7.72 -2.29
CA GLY A 10 -26.47 8.50 -3.52
C GLY A 10 -25.43 9.61 -3.38
N PRO A 11 -25.17 10.42 -4.42
CA PRO A 11 -24.14 11.46 -4.34
C PRO A 11 -24.40 12.31 -3.11
N GLU A 12 -23.59 12.13 -2.06
CA GLU A 12 -23.63 12.98 -0.88
C GLU A 12 -23.25 14.37 -1.34
N THR A 13 -24.24 15.23 -1.35
CA THR A 13 -24.01 16.68 -1.38
C THR A 13 -23.19 16.98 -0.13
N VAL A 14 -21.95 17.38 -0.34
CA VAL A 14 -21.04 17.88 0.72
C VAL A 14 -21.73 19.06 1.41
N THR A 15 -22.48 18.79 2.46
CA THR A 15 -23.05 19.80 3.33
C THR A 15 -22.27 19.77 4.65
N GLY A 16 -21.19 20.51 4.69
CA GLY A 16 -20.43 20.74 5.91
C GLY A 16 -19.29 21.70 5.63
N ALA A 17 -19.13 22.68 6.45
CA ALA A 17 -18.12 23.73 6.37
C ALA A 17 -16.69 23.26 6.71
N SER A 18 -16.27 22.10 6.26
CA SER A 18 -14.86 21.71 6.23
C SER A 18 -14.46 21.59 4.78
N GLY A 19 -13.41 22.29 4.38
CA GLY A 19 -12.87 22.19 3.03
C GLY A 19 -12.48 20.74 2.69
N LYS A 20 -12.32 20.46 1.39
CA LYS A 20 -11.86 19.17 0.85
C LYS A 20 -10.63 18.65 1.62
N VAL A 21 -10.59 17.34 1.86
CA VAL A 21 -9.44 16.71 2.52
C VAL A 21 -8.15 17.01 1.74
N LYS A 22 -7.09 17.30 2.44
CA LYS A 22 -5.76 17.49 1.83
C LYS A 22 -5.19 16.11 1.47
N ALA A 23 -5.45 15.68 0.25
CA ALA A 23 -5.05 14.38 -0.24
C ALA A 23 -4.53 14.43 -1.67
N CYS A 24 -3.77 13.43 -2.06
CA CYS A 24 -3.27 13.26 -3.42
C CYS A 24 -3.22 11.81 -3.83
N LEU A 25 -3.17 11.60 -5.16
CA LEU A 25 -2.75 10.33 -5.73
C LEU A 25 -1.25 10.43 -5.96
N VAL A 26 -0.50 9.37 -5.68
CA VAL A 26 0.96 9.39 -5.80
C VAL A 26 1.45 8.18 -6.59
N SER A 27 2.38 8.43 -7.50
CA SER A 27 3.05 7.39 -8.29
C SER A 27 4.56 7.59 -8.27
N LEU A 28 5.27 6.50 -8.01
CA LEU A 28 6.70 6.40 -8.25
C LEU A 28 6.87 5.80 -9.65
N ALA A 29 7.44 6.56 -10.59
CA ALA A 29 7.49 6.16 -11.99
C ALA A 29 8.74 6.66 -12.70
N ARG A 30 9.20 5.89 -13.68
CA ARG A 30 10.26 6.26 -14.59
C ARG A 30 9.67 6.88 -15.86
N ASN A 31 10.47 7.62 -16.61
CA ASN A 31 10.04 8.14 -17.91
C ASN A 31 9.58 7.02 -18.86
N SER A 32 10.22 5.84 -18.79
CA SER A 32 9.84 4.66 -19.58
C SER A 32 8.49 4.05 -19.20
N ASP A 33 7.94 4.39 -18.05
CA ASP A 33 6.63 3.89 -17.58
C ASP A 33 5.45 4.73 -18.11
N LYS A 34 5.70 5.75 -18.92
CA LYS A 34 4.68 6.74 -19.34
C LYS A 34 3.39 6.09 -19.85
N ASP A 35 3.49 5.17 -20.80
CA ASP A 35 2.30 4.59 -21.44
C ASP A 35 1.50 3.69 -20.48
N SER A 36 2.18 2.85 -19.72
CA SER A 36 1.52 2.00 -18.71
C SER A 36 0.92 2.82 -17.56
N LEU A 37 1.60 3.90 -17.18
CA LEU A 37 1.08 4.82 -16.17
C LEU A 37 -0.14 5.60 -16.66
N LEU A 38 -0.15 6.04 -17.93
CA LEU A 38 -1.33 6.65 -18.54
C LEU A 38 -2.55 5.73 -18.50
N GLY A 39 -2.35 4.43 -18.72
CA GLY A 39 -3.39 3.42 -18.55
C GLY A 39 -3.94 3.38 -17.12
N SER A 40 -3.08 3.36 -16.12
CA SER A 40 -3.47 3.38 -14.71
C SER A 40 -4.17 4.68 -14.31
N ILE A 41 -3.68 5.82 -14.77
CA ILE A 41 -4.31 7.13 -14.55
C ILE A 41 -5.73 7.12 -15.12
N ARG A 42 -5.92 6.57 -16.32
CA ARG A 42 -7.24 6.47 -16.94
C ARG A 42 -8.22 5.66 -16.08
N GLU A 43 -7.77 4.52 -15.54
CA GLU A 43 -8.58 3.70 -14.63
C GLU A 43 -9.04 4.51 -13.40
N VAL A 44 -8.10 5.19 -12.73
CA VAL A 44 -8.40 5.94 -11.51
C VAL A 44 -9.22 7.21 -11.80
N GLU A 45 -8.91 7.92 -12.88
CA GLU A 45 -9.64 9.13 -13.28
C GLU A 45 -11.09 8.81 -13.67
N ASP A 46 -11.29 7.79 -14.49
CA ASP A 46 -12.64 7.43 -14.96
C ASP A 46 -13.52 6.87 -13.85
N ARG A 47 -12.94 6.10 -12.93
CA ARG A 47 -13.69 5.46 -11.84
C ARG A 47 -13.87 6.33 -10.60
N PHE A 48 -12.95 7.26 -10.37
CA PHE A 48 -12.93 8.05 -9.13
C PHE A 48 -12.60 9.52 -9.34
N ASN A 49 -11.38 9.84 -9.79
CA ASN A 49 -10.81 11.17 -9.58
C ASN A 49 -11.38 12.27 -10.48
N ARG A 50 -11.93 11.93 -11.63
CA ARG A 50 -12.61 12.91 -12.51
C ARG A 50 -13.74 13.64 -11.75
N GLN A 51 -14.39 12.94 -10.84
CA GLN A 51 -15.46 13.49 -9.99
C GLN A 51 -14.89 14.37 -8.87
N PHE A 52 -13.77 13.98 -8.26
CA PHE A 52 -13.24 14.61 -7.05
C PHE A 52 -12.07 15.55 -7.28
N LYS A 53 -11.32 15.38 -8.38
CA LYS A 53 -10.24 16.26 -8.83
C LYS A 53 -9.14 16.49 -7.79
N TYR A 54 -8.69 15.42 -7.14
CA TYR A 54 -7.50 15.46 -6.30
C TYR A 54 -6.24 15.60 -7.13
N ASP A 55 -5.22 16.20 -6.54
CA ASP A 55 -3.90 16.35 -7.14
C ASP A 55 -3.21 14.99 -7.32
N TRP A 56 -2.34 14.94 -8.32
CA TRP A 56 -1.40 13.85 -8.51
C TRP A 56 0.03 14.31 -8.24
N VAL A 57 0.80 13.47 -7.56
CA VAL A 57 2.23 13.66 -7.34
C VAL A 57 2.99 12.50 -7.99
N PHE A 58 3.96 12.84 -8.83
CA PHE A 58 4.82 11.86 -9.51
C PHE A 58 6.25 12.06 -9.04
N LEU A 59 6.90 10.97 -8.60
CA LEU A 59 8.25 10.98 -8.06
C LEU A 59 9.15 10.04 -8.84
N ASN A 60 10.39 10.47 -9.10
CA ASN A 60 11.41 9.67 -9.78
C ASN A 60 12.81 10.06 -9.27
N ASP A 61 13.75 9.13 -9.34
CA ASP A 61 15.17 9.36 -9.02
C ASP A 61 15.93 10.09 -10.14
N ALA A 62 15.28 10.28 -11.29
CA ALA A 62 15.77 11.08 -12.41
C ALA A 62 14.73 12.13 -12.82
N GLU A 63 15.18 13.20 -13.47
CA GLU A 63 14.27 14.24 -13.95
C GLU A 63 13.25 13.66 -14.93
N PHE A 64 12.01 14.09 -14.79
CA PHE A 64 10.97 13.77 -15.76
C PHE A 64 11.17 14.57 -17.05
N SER A 65 11.04 13.91 -18.20
CA SER A 65 11.09 14.58 -19.50
C SER A 65 9.88 15.49 -19.72
N GLU A 66 10.03 16.49 -20.58
CA GLU A 66 8.91 17.36 -20.96
C GLU A 66 7.79 16.57 -21.64
N GLU A 67 8.13 15.55 -22.43
CA GLU A 67 7.14 14.63 -23.02
C GLU A 67 6.31 13.92 -21.96
N PHE A 68 6.97 13.37 -20.91
CA PHE A 68 6.29 12.72 -19.80
C PHE A 68 5.36 13.70 -19.07
N LYS A 69 5.87 14.86 -18.67
CA LYS A 69 5.09 15.89 -17.95
C LYS A 69 3.87 16.35 -18.76
N SER A 70 4.05 16.59 -20.05
CA SER A 70 2.97 17.05 -20.93
C SER A 70 1.87 16.00 -21.09
N ALA A 71 2.25 14.75 -21.37
CA ALA A 71 1.29 13.65 -21.53
C ALA A 71 0.50 13.37 -20.24
N ILE A 72 1.19 13.31 -19.10
CA ILE A 72 0.58 13.04 -17.81
C ILE A 72 -0.33 14.19 -17.36
N SER A 73 0.12 15.44 -17.52
CA SER A 73 -0.68 16.61 -17.16
C SER A 73 -1.99 16.70 -17.94
N ALA A 74 -1.99 16.25 -19.20
CA ALA A 74 -3.19 16.21 -20.03
C ALA A 74 -4.19 15.13 -19.60
N ALA A 75 -3.74 14.10 -18.88
CA ALA A 75 -4.55 12.93 -18.50
C ALA A 75 -5.24 13.07 -17.15
N VAL A 76 -4.80 13.99 -16.30
CA VAL A 76 -5.32 14.15 -14.92
C VAL A 76 -6.35 15.27 -14.84
N SER A 77 -7.29 15.15 -13.91
CA SER A 77 -8.35 16.14 -13.69
C SER A 77 -7.97 17.20 -12.65
N GLY A 78 -7.06 16.90 -11.76
CA GLY A 78 -6.48 17.83 -10.79
C GLY A 78 -5.13 18.35 -11.28
N ASN A 79 -4.32 18.90 -10.36
CA ASN A 79 -2.97 19.34 -10.67
C ASN A 79 -2.02 18.13 -10.73
N ALA A 80 -1.08 18.15 -11.67
CA ALA A 80 0.03 17.20 -11.72
C ALA A 80 1.30 17.88 -11.18
N LYS A 81 1.93 17.26 -10.19
CA LYS A 81 3.18 17.72 -9.59
C LYS A 81 4.27 16.69 -9.84
N PHE A 82 5.44 17.12 -10.25
CA PHE A 82 6.56 16.26 -10.60
C PHE A 82 7.75 16.56 -9.70
N GLY A 83 8.26 15.55 -9.02
CA GLY A 83 9.35 15.69 -8.06
C GLY A 83 10.52 14.79 -8.32
N LEU A 84 11.72 15.34 -8.10
CA LEU A 84 12.97 14.59 -8.10
C LEU A 84 13.22 14.04 -6.69
N ILE A 85 13.55 12.76 -6.60
CA ILE A 85 13.96 12.13 -5.36
C ILE A 85 15.40 12.54 -5.03
N PRO A 86 15.69 13.06 -3.83
CA PRO A 86 17.04 13.36 -3.42
C PRO A 86 17.97 12.15 -3.53
N LYS A 87 19.16 12.35 -4.07
CA LYS A 87 20.11 11.27 -4.36
C LYS A 87 20.43 10.41 -3.14
N GLU A 88 20.54 11.02 -1.98
CA GLU A 88 20.82 10.32 -0.71
C GLU A 88 19.70 9.36 -0.29
N GLN A 89 18.48 9.56 -0.78
CA GLN A 89 17.34 8.68 -0.52
C GLN A 89 17.19 7.55 -1.54
N TRP A 90 18.05 7.53 -2.56
CA TRP A 90 18.07 6.51 -3.62
C TRP A 90 19.49 6.01 -3.87
N SER A 91 20.23 5.77 -2.78
CA SER A 91 21.61 5.30 -2.81
C SER A 91 21.91 4.47 -1.56
N TYR A 92 23.07 3.84 -1.53
CA TYR A 92 23.50 3.10 -0.34
C TYR A 92 23.83 4.06 0.79
N PRO A 93 23.26 3.88 2.00
CA PRO A 93 23.74 4.54 3.20
C PRO A 93 25.22 4.21 3.47
N ALA A 94 25.94 5.12 4.12
CA ALA A 94 27.38 4.95 4.37
C ALA A 94 27.71 3.69 5.21
N HIS A 95 26.80 3.23 6.05
CA HIS A 95 27.00 2.04 6.90
C HIS A 95 26.82 0.71 6.16
N ILE A 96 26.36 0.73 4.91
CA ILE A 96 26.13 -0.50 4.14
C ILE A 96 27.45 -1.00 3.52
N ASP A 97 27.81 -2.22 3.86
CA ASP A 97 28.88 -2.97 3.20
C ASP A 97 28.38 -3.45 1.82
N GLN A 98 28.84 -2.77 0.77
CA GLN A 98 28.39 -3.02 -0.60
C GLN A 98 28.84 -4.36 -1.15
N GLU A 99 29.98 -4.91 -0.67
CA GLU A 99 30.45 -6.26 -1.06
C GLU A 99 29.51 -7.32 -0.47
N LYS A 100 29.20 -7.20 0.80
CA LYS A 100 28.21 -8.07 1.46
C LYS A 100 26.86 -8.01 0.77
N ALA A 101 26.39 -6.82 0.38
CA ALA A 101 25.14 -6.64 -0.35
C ALA A 101 25.19 -7.32 -1.73
N ALA A 102 26.31 -7.20 -2.45
CA ALA A 102 26.50 -7.85 -3.74
C ALA A 102 26.46 -9.38 -3.64
N LEU A 103 27.13 -9.96 -2.65
CA LEU A 103 27.07 -11.41 -2.40
C LEU A 103 25.65 -11.90 -2.08
N ALA A 104 24.90 -11.12 -1.32
CA ALA A 104 23.51 -11.43 -1.02
C ALA A 104 22.63 -11.45 -2.29
N ARG A 105 22.85 -10.50 -3.21
CA ARG A 105 22.14 -10.47 -4.51
C ARG A 105 22.50 -11.66 -5.37
N GLU A 106 23.78 -12.03 -5.45
CA GLU A 106 24.24 -13.20 -6.21
C GLU A 106 23.53 -14.47 -5.70
N LYS A 107 23.49 -14.66 -4.40
CA LYS A 107 22.81 -15.80 -3.78
C LYS A 107 21.31 -15.82 -4.10
N MET A 108 20.65 -14.70 -4.09
CA MET A 108 19.23 -14.61 -4.44
C MET A 108 18.97 -14.89 -5.91
N VAL A 109 19.90 -14.55 -6.80
CA VAL A 109 19.81 -14.91 -8.23
C VAL A 109 19.94 -16.42 -8.39
N GLU A 110 20.90 -17.06 -7.71
CA GLU A 110 21.05 -18.53 -7.70
C GLU A 110 19.78 -19.22 -7.20
N ASP A 111 19.19 -18.68 -6.14
CA ASP A 111 17.95 -19.22 -5.52
C ASP A 111 16.69 -18.83 -6.31
N LYS A 112 16.81 -18.15 -7.44
CA LYS A 112 15.72 -17.72 -8.33
C LYS A 112 14.65 -16.87 -7.62
N VAL A 113 15.08 -16.04 -6.68
CA VAL A 113 14.19 -15.09 -5.99
C VAL A 113 13.82 -13.96 -6.94
N ILE A 114 12.54 -13.66 -7.05
CA ILE A 114 12.05 -12.55 -7.88
C ILE A 114 12.69 -11.22 -7.42
N TYR A 115 13.21 -10.43 -8.36
CA TYR A 115 13.99 -9.21 -8.09
C TYR A 115 15.21 -9.41 -7.20
N GLY A 116 15.66 -10.64 -6.98
CA GLY A 116 16.77 -10.96 -6.08
C GLY A 116 18.08 -10.26 -6.43
N GLY A 117 18.37 -10.07 -7.71
CA GLY A 117 19.56 -9.36 -8.19
C GLY A 117 19.38 -7.86 -8.43
N SER A 118 18.19 -7.30 -8.22
CA SER A 118 17.90 -5.92 -8.59
C SER A 118 18.29 -4.92 -7.50
N VAL A 119 19.21 -4.01 -7.82
CA VAL A 119 19.56 -2.87 -6.97
C VAL A 119 18.46 -1.79 -6.98
N PRO A 120 17.93 -1.38 -8.16
CA PRO A 120 16.85 -0.38 -8.19
C PRO A 120 15.60 -0.81 -7.41
N TYR A 121 15.25 -2.09 -7.44
CA TYR A 121 14.13 -2.61 -6.65
C TYR A 121 14.34 -2.39 -5.14
N ARG A 122 15.56 -2.63 -4.65
CA ARG A 122 15.90 -2.40 -3.23
C ARG A 122 15.87 -0.93 -2.85
N HIS A 123 16.35 -0.05 -3.71
CA HIS A 123 16.24 1.40 -3.49
C HIS A 123 14.77 1.84 -3.44
N MET A 124 13.95 1.32 -4.32
CA MET A 124 12.51 1.59 -4.34
C MET A 124 11.84 1.13 -3.04
N CYS A 125 12.08 -0.09 -2.60
CA CYS A 125 11.49 -0.61 -1.35
C CYS A 125 11.90 0.22 -0.13
N ARG A 126 13.18 0.63 -0.06
CA ARG A 126 13.67 1.52 1.01
C ARG A 126 13.02 2.90 0.93
N TYR A 127 12.93 3.46 -0.25
CA TYR A 127 12.30 4.76 -0.48
C TYR A 127 10.83 4.78 -0.08
N GLU A 128 10.06 3.81 -0.55
CA GLU A 128 8.65 3.68 -0.19
C GLU A 128 8.45 3.42 1.32
N SER A 129 9.37 2.72 1.96
CA SER A 129 9.30 2.49 3.40
C SER A 129 9.58 3.75 4.22
N GLY A 130 10.57 4.56 3.83
CA GLY A 130 11.11 5.58 4.72
C GLY A 130 11.09 7.01 4.24
N PHE A 131 10.79 7.29 2.98
CA PHE A 131 11.08 8.61 2.43
C PHE A 131 9.96 9.27 1.64
N PHE A 132 9.12 8.56 0.88
CA PHE A 132 8.14 9.21 -0.01
C PHE A 132 7.25 10.21 0.73
N TRP A 133 6.88 9.90 1.94
CA TRP A 133 6.02 10.73 2.79
C TRP A 133 6.74 11.95 3.37
N ARG A 134 8.08 12.02 3.23
CA ARG A 134 8.93 13.17 3.59
C ARG A 134 9.23 14.08 2.41
N HIS A 135 8.93 13.66 1.17
CA HIS A 135 9.19 14.50 0.00
C HIS A 135 8.45 15.83 0.13
N GLU A 136 9.10 16.93 -0.29
CA GLU A 136 8.53 18.27 -0.14
C GLU A 136 7.15 18.41 -0.79
N LEU A 137 6.92 17.73 -1.93
CA LEU A 137 5.63 17.74 -2.61
C LEU A 137 4.52 17.00 -1.85
N MET A 138 4.87 16.14 -0.91
CA MET A 138 3.92 15.37 -0.11
C MET A 138 3.53 16.08 1.20
N MET A 139 4.28 17.10 1.62
CA MET A 139 4.16 17.69 2.96
C MET A 139 2.83 18.42 3.21
N GLU A 140 2.15 18.88 2.17
CA GLU A 140 0.86 19.57 2.31
C GLU A 140 -0.34 18.60 2.44
N TYR A 141 -0.12 17.30 2.19
CA TYR A 141 -1.19 16.30 2.19
C TYR A 141 -1.26 15.53 3.50
N GLU A 142 -2.47 15.10 3.88
CA GLU A 142 -2.77 14.26 5.05
C GLU A 142 -3.01 12.80 4.67
N TYR A 143 -3.54 12.58 3.46
CA TYR A 143 -3.85 11.25 2.91
C TYR A 143 -3.29 11.11 1.51
N TYR A 144 -3.09 9.85 1.09
CA TYR A 144 -2.69 9.53 -0.27
C TYR A 144 -3.32 8.24 -0.76
N TRP A 145 -3.35 8.10 -2.07
CA TRP A 145 -3.66 6.85 -2.77
C TRP A 145 -2.48 6.52 -3.69
N ARG A 146 -1.78 5.42 -3.41
CA ARG A 146 -0.65 4.94 -4.23
C ARG A 146 -1.16 4.23 -5.47
N VAL A 147 -0.71 4.70 -6.64
CA VAL A 147 -1.08 4.16 -7.95
C VAL A 147 0.18 3.69 -8.68
N GLU A 148 0.19 2.42 -9.07
CA GLU A 148 1.27 1.80 -9.83
C GLU A 148 0.93 1.75 -11.33
N PRO A 149 1.94 1.67 -12.24
CA PRO A 149 1.68 1.33 -13.65
C PRO A 149 0.97 -0.02 -13.81
N ASP A 150 0.21 -0.18 -14.90
CA ASP A 150 -0.46 -1.43 -15.28
C ASP A 150 -1.49 -1.99 -14.28
N ILE A 151 -2.12 -1.13 -13.49
CA ILE A 151 -3.22 -1.55 -12.60
C ILE A 151 -4.58 -1.38 -13.28
N LYS A 152 -5.61 -2.00 -12.71
CA LYS A 152 -7.01 -1.77 -13.06
C LYS A 152 -7.85 -1.47 -11.83
N ILE A 153 -8.83 -0.59 -12.01
CA ILE A 153 -9.91 -0.34 -11.05
C ILE A 153 -11.19 -0.86 -11.68
N TYR A 154 -11.79 -1.85 -11.06
CA TYR A 154 -12.91 -2.57 -11.67
C TYR A 154 -14.28 -1.97 -11.42
N CYS A 155 -14.44 -1.21 -10.34
CA CYS A 155 -15.73 -0.70 -9.89
C CYS A 155 -15.75 0.83 -9.85
N ASP A 156 -16.92 1.43 -10.04
CA ASP A 156 -17.11 2.85 -9.83
C ASP A 156 -16.97 3.19 -8.34
N VAL A 157 -16.13 4.15 -8.03
CA VAL A 157 -15.92 4.69 -6.69
C VAL A 157 -16.63 6.04 -6.61
N THR A 158 -17.88 6.02 -6.16
CA THR A 158 -18.81 7.15 -6.25
C THR A 158 -18.78 8.08 -5.03
N TYR A 159 -17.97 7.76 -4.04
CA TYR A 159 -17.78 8.54 -2.82
C TYR A 159 -16.31 8.95 -2.66
N ASP A 160 -16.08 10.02 -1.90
CA ASP A 160 -14.73 10.48 -1.61
C ASP A 160 -14.07 9.56 -0.59
N VAL A 161 -13.17 8.71 -1.05
CA VAL A 161 -12.48 7.72 -0.21
C VAL A 161 -11.61 8.37 0.88
N PHE A 162 -11.04 9.52 0.62
CA PHE A 162 -10.21 10.24 1.60
C PHE A 162 -11.06 10.85 2.71
N GLN A 163 -12.19 11.44 2.35
CA GLN A 163 -13.14 11.94 3.35
C GLN A 163 -13.69 10.79 4.18
N TRP A 164 -14.03 9.67 3.53
CA TRP A 164 -14.50 8.48 4.21
C TRP A 164 -13.49 7.94 5.22
N MET A 165 -12.21 7.83 4.82
CA MET A 165 -11.12 7.42 5.71
C MET A 165 -11.01 8.34 6.93
N LYS A 166 -11.06 9.63 6.71
CA LYS A 166 -10.97 10.65 7.77
C LYS A 166 -12.16 10.57 8.73
N ASP A 167 -13.37 10.51 8.19
CA ASP A 167 -14.61 10.48 8.99
C ASP A 167 -14.73 9.20 9.84
N HIS A 168 -14.17 8.08 9.37
CA HIS A 168 -14.19 6.80 10.07
C HIS A 168 -12.89 6.50 10.82
N ASN A 169 -12.02 7.50 10.96
CA ASN A 169 -10.72 7.38 11.65
C ASN A 169 -9.87 6.20 11.13
N LYS A 170 -9.83 6.00 9.82
CA LYS A 170 -8.98 5.00 9.19
C LYS A 170 -7.62 5.59 8.86
N LYS A 171 -6.56 4.83 9.12
CA LYS A 171 -5.18 5.24 8.90
C LYS A 171 -4.50 4.45 7.79
N TYR A 172 -4.94 3.22 7.56
CA TYR A 172 -4.39 2.35 6.52
C TYR A 172 -5.50 1.52 5.88
N SER A 173 -5.41 1.33 4.57
CA SER A 173 -6.35 0.48 3.85
C SER A 173 -5.69 -0.31 2.72
N PHE A 174 -6.33 -1.38 2.32
CA PHE A 174 -5.81 -2.30 1.31
C PHE A 174 -6.94 -2.96 0.51
N THR A 175 -6.59 -3.67 -0.55
CA THR A 175 -7.50 -4.48 -1.36
C THR A 175 -7.06 -5.94 -1.45
N ILE A 176 -5.77 -6.22 -1.47
CA ILE A 176 -5.22 -7.57 -1.55
C ILE A 176 -4.21 -7.77 -0.43
N SER A 177 -4.21 -8.96 0.17
CA SER A 177 -3.21 -9.37 1.15
C SER A 177 -2.76 -10.81 0.88
N LEU A 178 -1.48 -11.10 1.14
CA LEU A 178 -0.86 -12.39 0.88
C LEU A 178 0.43 -12.55 1.69
N PRO A 179 0.98 -13.76 1.83
CA PRO A 179 2.25 -13.94 2.52
C PRO A 179 3.46 -13.57 1.65
N GLU A 180 4.50 -13.07 2.30
CA GLU A 180 5.80 -12.77 1.68
C GLU A 180 6.64 -14.04 1.53
N TYR A 181 7.65 -13.98 0.67
CA TYR A 181 8.67 -15.02 0.54
C TYR A 181 9.66 -14.98 1.70
N ASP A 182 9.71 -16.00 2.53
CA ASP A 182 10.55 -16.05 3.72
C ASP A 182 12.04 -15.79 3.42
N LYS A 183 12.52 -16.26 2.27
CA LYS A 183 13.92 -16.07 1.84
C LYS A 183 14.32 -14.60 1.64
N THR A 184 13.37 -13.70 1.47
CA THR A 184 13.63 -12.28 1.26
C THR A 184 13.69 -11.47 2.55
N ILE A 185 13.19 -12.02 3.65
CA ILE A 185 13.01 -11.33 4.93
C ILE A 185 13.47 -12.13 6.16
N PRO A 186 14.54 -12.96 6.10
CA PRO A 186 14.86 -13.88 7.21
C PRO A 186 15.09 -13.17 8.53
N THR A 187 15.62 -11.95 8.56
CA THR A 187 15.90 -11.22 9.80
C THR A 187 14.96 -10.04 10.08
N LEU A 188 13.94 -9.83 9.24
CA LEU A 188 12.99 -8.72 9.45
C LEU A 188 12.25 -8.86 10.79
N TRP A 189 11.72 -10.04 11.10
CA TRP A 189 10.99 -10.23 12.34
C TRP A 189 11.87 -10.17 13.59
N PRO A 190 13.03 -10.81 13.65
CA PRO A 190 13.97 -10.62 14.76
C PRO A 190 14.33 -9.15 15.00
N THR A 191 14.58 -8.38 13.96
CA THR A 191 14.86 -6.95 14.04
C THR A 191 13.66 -6.17 14.58
N THR A 192 12.46 -6.50 14.11
CA THR A 192 11.20 -5.90 14.57
C THR A 192 10.96 -6.20 16.06
N LYS A 193 11.15 -7.44 16.49
CA LYS A 193 11.00 -7.84 17.90
C LYS A 193 11.93 -7.07 18.81
N LYS A 194 13.19 -6.94 18.43
CA LYS A 194 14.15 -6.12 19.17
C LYS A 194 13.67 -4.69 19.32
N PHE A 195 13.18 -4.08 18.24
CA PHE A 195 12.64 -2.72 18.26
C PHE A 195 11.47 -2.59 19.23
N ILE A 196 10.53 -3.54 19.24
CA ILE A 196 9.36 -3.51 20.11
C ILE A 196 9.76 -3.72 21.58
N ASP A 197 10.69 -4.62 21.86
CA ASP A 197 11.20 -4.86 23.21
C ASP A 197 11.87 -3.60 23.78
N GLU A 198 12.55 -2.84 22.95
CA GLU A 198 13.20 -1.55 23.30
C GLU A 198 12.17 -0.40 23.38
N ASN A 199 11.04 -0.50 22.70
CA ASN A 199 10.02 0.55 22.60
C ASN A 199 8.60 0.00 22.80
N PRO A 200 8.29 -0.60 23.95
CA PRO A 200 7.03 -1.31 24.17
C PRO A 200 5.79 -0.42 24.12
N LEU A 201 5.95 0.89 24.33
CA LEU A 201 4.84 1.85 24.29
C LEU A 201 4.31 2.11 22.89
N TYR A 202 5.06 1.77 21.84
CA TYR A 202 4.59 1.90 20.47
C TYR A 202 3.65 0.77 20.05
N LEU A 203 3.70 -0.35 20.75
CA LEU A 203 2.77 -1.47 20.53
C LEU A 203 1.37 -1.04 20.97
N HIS A 204 0.46 -0.93 20.03
CA HIS A 204 -0.93 -0.55 20.37
C HIS A 204 -1.61 -1.67 21.16
N PRO A 205 -2.33 -1.39 22.27
CA PRO A 205 -2.96 -2.43 23.06
C PRO A 205 -4.04 -3.21 22.29
N ASN A 206 -4.69 -2.61 21.30
CA ASN A 206 -5.67 -3.25 20.42
C ASN A 206 -5.11 -3.43 19.01
N ASN A 207 -3.93 -4.07 18.90
CA ASN A 207 -3.21 -4.28 17.65
C ASN A 207 -3.68 -5.53 16.89
N MET A 208 -3.10 -5.78 15.73
CA MET A 208 -3.36 -6.94 14.88
C MET A 208 -2.22 -7.96 14.89
N LEU A 209 -1.52 -8.15 16.00
CA LEU A 209 -0.46 -9.16 16.09
C LEU A 209 -0.96 -10.56 15.67
N GLU A 210 -2.18 -10.91 16.02
CA GLU A 210 -2.78 -12.20 15.66
C GLU A 210 -2.89 -12.41 14.15
N TRP A 211 -2.98 -11.34 13.37
CA TRP A 211 -3.03 -11.43 11.90
C TRP A 211 -1.66 -11.74 11.29
N ILE A 212 -0.58 -11.22 11.86
CA ILE A 212 0.79 -11.37 11.35
C ILE A 212 1.60 -12.47 12.03
N SER A 213 1.04 -13.11 13.06
CA SER A 213 1.71 -14.19 13.79
C SER A 213 0.69 -15.24 14.24
N HIS A 214 1.05 -16.53 14.06
CA HIS A 214 0.23 -17.66 14.50
C HIS A 214 0.60 -18.18 15.89
N ASP A 215 1.70 -17.69 16.45
CA ASP A 215 2.33 -18.22 17.68
C ASP A 215 2.62 -17.13 18.71
N ASN A 216 1.72 -16.18 18.79
CA ASN A 216 1.78 -15.06 19.75
C ASN A 216 3.06 -14.22 19.62
N GLY A 217 3.48 -13.95 18.39
CA GLY A 217 4.61 -13.07 18.09
C GLY A 217 5.98 -13.74 18.12
N LYS A 218 6.07 -15.05 18.28
CA LYS A 218 7.36 -15.75 18.20
C LYS A 218 7.93 -15.69 16.79
N THR A 219 7.07 -15.91 15.78
CA THR A 219 7.44 -15.83 14.36
C THR A 219 6.45 -14.96 13.59
N TYR A 220 6.94 -14.40 12.48
CA TYR A 220 6.12 -13.72 11.49
C TYR A 220 5.60 -14.71 10.47
N ASN A 221 4.30 -14.69 10.17
CA ASN A 221 3.68 -15.61 9.21
C ASN A 221 3.77 -15.15 7.75
N GLY A 222 4.40 -14.00 7.49
CA GLY A 222 4.55 -13.42 6.16
C GLY A 222 3.37 -12.59 5.68
N CYS A 223 2.22 -12.64 6.33
CA CYS A 223 1.04 -11.89 5.90
C CYS A 223 1.31 -10.39 5.83
N HIS A 224 1.03 -9.82 4.66
CA HIS A 224 1.13 -8.38 4.44
C HIS A 224 0.01 -7.88 3.53
N PHE A 225 -0.28 -6.61 3.65
CA PHE A 225 -1.08 -5.86 2.70
C PHE A 225 -0.23 -5.56 1.47
N TRP A 226 -0.75 -5.86 0.30
CA TRP A 226 0.00 -5.66 -0.94
C TRP A 226 0.06 -4.17 -1.29
N SER A 227 1.22 -3.57 -1.07
CA SER A 227 1.41 -2.12 -0.99
C SER A 227 1.33 -1.36 -2.31
N ASN A 228 1.23 -2.07 -3.44
CA ASN A 228 0.96 -1.40 -4.73
C ASN A 228 -0.42 -0.73 -4.78
N PHE A 229 -1.30 -1.04 -3.84
CA PHE A 229 -2.51 -0.30 -3.52
C PHE A 229 -2.47 0.09 -2.05
N GLU A 230 -2.43 1.38 -1.79
CA GLU A 230 -2.59 1.94 -0.45
C GLU A 230 -3.45 3.19 -0.53
N ILE A 231 -4.46 3.30 0.33
CA ILE A 231 -5.08 4.58 0.68
C ILE A 231 -4.84 4.72 2.17
N ALA A 232 -4.01 5.69 2.56
CA ALA A 232 -3.53 5.76 3.93
C ALA A 232 -3.24 7.18 4.39
N SER A 233 -3.08 7.32 5.71
CA SER A 233 -2.71 8.54 6.39
C SER A 233 -1.20 8.77 6.32
N LEU A 234 -0.79 9.91 5.79
CA LEU A 234 0.62 10.33 5.83
C LEU A 234 1.10 10.62 7.25
N ASP A 235 0.21 11.08 8.13
CA ASP A 235 0.55 11.34 9.53
C ASP A 235 0.94 10.08 10.27
N PHE A 236 0.43 8.92 9.88
CA PHE A 236 0.86 7.64 10.43
C PHE A 236 2.33 7.36 10.13
N TRP A 237 2.77 7.53 8.87
CA TRP A 237 4.17 7.36 8.49
C TRP A 237 5.09 8.41 9.15
N ARG A 238 4.58 9.60 9.39
CA ARG A 238 5.30 10.71 10.06
C ARG A 238 5.34 10.57 11.57
N SER A 239 4.62 9.59 12.16
CA SER A 239 4.60 9.36 13.61
C SER A 239 5.97 8.96 14.14
N ASP A 240 6.23 9.21 15.42
CA ASP A 240 7.45 8.79 16.08
C ASP A 240 7.63 7.27 16.03
N ALA A 241 6.56 6.52 16.24
CA ALA A 241 6.61 5.06 16.20
C ALA A 241 7.12 4.55 14.85
N TYR A 242 6.52 4.99 13.76
CA TYR A 242 6.92 4.52 12.44
C TYR A 242 8.30 5.05 12.02
N THR A 243 8.59 6.32 12.26
CA THR A 243 9.87 6.93 11.92
C THR A 243 11.02 6.21 12.61
N LYS A 244 10.91 5.93 13.90
CA LYS A 244 11.93 5.20 14.66
C LYS A 244 12.01 3.74 14.25
N TYR A 245 10.89 3.11 13.92
CA TYR A 245 10.89 1.76 13.38
C TYR A 245 11.67 1.68 12.06
N PHE A 246 11.37 2.58 11.13
CA PHE A 246 12.13 2.64 9.88
C PHE A 246 13.62 2.88 10.12
N GLU A 247 13.99 3.80 11.00
CA GLU A 247 15.41 4.05 11.35
C GLU A 247 16.11 2.79 11.86
N ALA A 248 15.44 2.02 12.72
CA ALA A 248 15.98 0.75 13.22
C ALA A 248 16.16 -0.29 12.10
N LEU A 249 15.20 -0.39 11.18
CA LEU A 249 15.30 -1.28 10.01
C LEU A 249 16.41 -0.85 9.06
N ASP A 250 16.53 0.44 8.82
CA ASP A 250 17.54 1.01 7.92
C ASP A 250 18.96 0.78 8.46
N GLU A 251 19.16 0.98 9.76
CA GLU A 251 20.41 0.68 10.44
C GLU A 251 20.79 -0.80 10.37
N ALA A 252 19.81 -1.70 10.48
CA ALA A 252 20.05 -3.13 10.35
C ALA A 252 20.47 -3.55 8.93
N GLY A 253 20.15 -2.78 7.91
CA GLY A 253 20.62 -2.95 6.54
C GLY A 253 19.91 -4.02 5.72
N GLY A 254 18.82 -4.59 6.19
CA GLY A 254 18.14 -5.69 5.52
C GLY A 254 17.51 -5.34 4.17
N PHE A 255 17.27 -4.05 3.89
CA PHE A 255 16.89 -3.61 2.55
C PHE A 255 17.92 -4.02 1.50
N PHE A 256 19.21 -4.04 1.86
CA PHE A 256 20.34 -4.34 0.96
C PHE A 256 20.97 -5.71 1.21
N TYR A 257 21.06 -6.15 2.46
CA TYR A 257 21.62 -7.45 2.82
C TYR A 257 20.64 -8.62 2.62
N GLU A 258 19.37 -8.29 2.59
CA GLU A 258 18.26 -9.16 2.23
C GLU A 258 17.48 -8.48 1.10
N ARG A 259 16.18 -8.65 1.06
CA ARG A 259 15.33 -7.92 0.12
C ARG A 259 14.04 -7.50 0.85
N TRP A 260 14.21 -6.74 1.94
CA TRP A 260 13.03 -6.24 2.67
C TRP A 260 12.21 -5.33 1.76
N GLY A 261 10.93 -5.66 1.61
CA GLY A 261 9.98 -4.87 0.83
C GLY A 261 9.21 -3.89 1.69
N ASP A 262 8.73 -2.84 1.07
CA ASP A 262 7.84 -1.87 1.74
C ASP A 262 6.51 -2.50 2.16
N ALA A 263 6.01 -3.51 1.43
CA ALA A 263 4.77 -4.19 1.79
C ALA A 263 4.82 -4.85 3.18
N PRO A 264 5.78 -5.73 3.50
CA PRO A 264 5.88 -6.26 4.85
C PRO A 264 6.24 -5.20 5.90
N VAL A 265 7.08 -4.22 5.57
CA VAL A 265 7.44 -3.13 6.50
C VAL A 265 6.22 -2.29 6.88
N HIS A 266 5.45 -1.82 5.92
CA HIS A 266 4.22 -1.08 6.15
C HIS A 266 3.19 -1.91 6.92
N SER A 267 3.04 -3.17 6.55
CA SER A 267 2.03 -4.07 7.12
C SER A 267 2.30 -4.41 8.57
N ILE A 268 3.55 -4.72 8.90
CA ILE A 268 3.95 -4.99 10.28
C ILE A 268 3.73 -3.75 11.15
N ALA A 269 4.14 -2.58 10.66
CA ALA A 269 3.93 -1.33 11.38
C ALA A 269 2.45 -1.02 11.60
N ALA A 270 1.63 -1.13 10.56
CA ALA A 270 0.18 -0.93 10.67
C ALA A 270 -0.45 -1.93 11.66
N ALA A 271 -0.07 -3.21 11.58
CA ALA A 271 -0.60 -4.24 12.47
C ALA A 271 -0.22 -4.02 13.94
N LEU A 272 0.96 -3.49 14.23
CA LEU A 272 1.49 -3.36 15.60
C LEU A 272 1.22 -1.99 16.23
N PHE A 273 1.28 -0.91 15.44
CA PHE A 273 1.24 0.46 15.98
C PHE A 273 -0.13 1.13 15.88
N LEU A 274 -1.04 0.58 15.08
CA LEU A 274 -2.40 1.09 14.97
C LEU A 274 -3.38 0.27 15.81
N ASP A 275 -4.48 0.92 16.20
CA ASP A 275 -5.68 0.21 16.59
C ASP A 275 -6.17 -0.60 15.36
N LYS A 276 -6.55 -1.87 15.56
CA LYS A 276 -7.06 -2.68 14.45
C LYS A 276 -8.28 -2.08 13.75
N ASP A 277 -9.04 -1.25 14.44
CA ASP A 277 -10.19 -0.55 13.88
C ASP A 277 -9.79 0.62 12.98
N GLU A 278 -8.53 1.05 13.01
CA GLU A 278 -7.97 2.06 12.10
C GLU A 278 -7.52 1.48 10.75
N ILE A 279 -7.61 0.15 10.56
CA ILE A 279 -7.27 -0.54 9.31
C ILE A 279 -8.56 -0.95 8.59
N HIS A 280 -8.61 -0.70 7.29
CA HIS A 280 -9.80 -0.94 6.47
C HIS A 280 -9.49 -1.76 5.21
N PHE A 281 -10.38 -2.70 4.89
CA PHE A 281 -10.39 -3.42 3.62
C PHE A 281 -11.45 -2.80 2.70
N PHE A 282 -11.03 -2.32 1.52
CA PHE A 282 -11.94 -1.80 0.51
C PHE A 282 -12.54 -2.95 -0.32
N GLU A 283 -13.76 -3.34 0.03
CA GLU A 283 -14.49 -4.41 -0.64
C GLU A 283 -15.06 -3.97 -1.99
N ASP A 284 -15.32 -2.69 -2.18
CA ASP A 284 -16.15 -2.12 -3.24
C ASP A 284 -15.39 -1.34 -4.33
N ILE A 285 -14.07 -1.37 -4.33
CA ILE A 285 -13.25 -0.72 -5.35
C ILE A 285 -12.98 -1.65 -6.53
N GLY A 286 -12.64 -2.90 -6.27
CA GLY A 286 -12.23 -3.85 -7.29
C GLY A 286 -10.87 -3.48 -7.90
N TYR A 287 -9.86 -4.32 -7.72
CA TYR A 287 -8.49 -3.96 -8.04
C TYR A 287 -7.75 -5.10 -8.74
N PHE A 288 -6.88 -4.73 -9.66
CA PHE A 288 -5.97 -5.65 -10.31
C PHE A 288 -4.55 -5.11 -10.33
N HIS A 289 -3.63 -5.90 -9.89
CA HIS A 289 -2.21 -5.82 -10.17
C HIS A 289 -1.73 -7.23 -10.49
N VAL A 290 -0.95 -7.39 -11.55
CA VAL A 290 -0.50 -8.72 -11.98
C VAL A 290 0.19 -9.46 -10.82
N PRO A 291 -0.13 -10.73 -10.53
CA PRO A 291 -1.12 -11.59 -11.22
C PRO A 291 -2.48 -11.68 -10.52
N PHE A 292 -2.78 -10.85 -9.51
CA PHE A 292 -3.94 -11.03 -8.63
C PHE A 292 -5.05 -10.01 -8.85
N HIS A 293 -6.28 -10.51 -8.69
CA HIS A 293 -7.50 -9.71 -8.78
C HIS A 293 -8.18 -9.62 -7.42
N ASN A 294 -8.70 -8.44 -7.10
CA ASN A 294 -9.73 -8.27 -6.08
C ASN A 294 -11.03 -7.87 -6.80
N CYS A 295 -11.97 -8.81 -6.89
CA CYS A 295 -13.28 -8.57 -7.48
C CYS A 295 -14.35 -8.79 -6.41
N PRO A 296 -15.23 -7.83 -6.14
CA PRO A 296 -16.31 -8.04 -5.17
C PRO A 296 -17.12 -9.29 -5.50
N VAL A 297 -17.22 -10.22 -4.55
CA VAL A 297 -17.93 -11.49 -4.75
C VAL A 297 -19.43 -11.37 -4.51
N ASP A 298 -19.87 -10.35 -3.81
CA ASP A 298 -21.30 -10.05 -3.66
C ASP A 298 -21.86 -9.50 -4.99
N PRO A 299 -22.81 -10.20 -5.62
CA PRO A 299 -23.37 -9.77 -6.90
C PRO A 299 -24.13 -8.44 -6.83
N GLU A 300 -24.67 -8.09 -5.67
CA GLU A 300 -25.34 -6.81 -5.46
C GLU A 300 -24.34 -5.65 -5.47
N VAL A 301 -23.18 -5.83 -4.82
CA VAL A 301 -22.09 -4.84 -4.84
C VAL A 301 -21.56 -4.67 -6.26
N ARG A 302 -21.32 -5.77 -6.99
CA ARG A 302 -20.85 -5.66 -8.39
C ARG A 302 -21.84 -4.90 -9.27
N LYS A 303 -23.13 -5.14 -9.10
CA LYS A 303 -24.18 -4.44 -9.86
C LYS A 303 -24.25 -2.95 -9.48
N GLU A 304 -24.30 -2.66 -8.20
CA GLU A 304 -24.41 -1.28 -7.69
C GLU A 304 -23.20 -0.43 -8.08
N ARG A 305 -22.00 -0.99 -7.96
CA ARG A 305 -20.74 -0.32 -8.28
C ARG A 305 -20.32 -0.48 -9.75
N ARG A 306 -21.15 -1.09 -10.58
CA ARG A 306 -20.86 -1.27 -12.01
C ARG A 306 -19.50 -1.91 -12.29
N CYS A 307 -19.16 -2.93 -11.51
CA CYS A 307 -17.88 -3.63 -11.63
C CYS A 307 -17.82 -4.42 -12.94
N ASN A 308 -16.66 -4.39 -13.60
CA ASN A 308 -16.41 -5.13 -14.86
C ASN A 308 -15.40 -6.27 -14.68
N CYS A 309 -15.27 -6.82 -13.49
CA CYS A 309 -14.41 -7.95 -13.21
C CYS A 309 -15.16 -9.27 -13.15
N ASP A 310 -14.42 -10.37 -13.29
CA ASP A 310 -14.92 -11.73 -13.10
C ASP A 310 -14.69 -12.19 -11.66
N PRO A 311 -15.72 -12.44 -10.86
CA PRO A 311 -15.57 -12.89 -9.47
C PRO A 311 -14.86 -14.24 -9.34
N ASN A 312 -14.85 -15.08 -10.39
CA ASN A 312 -14.07 -16.33 -10.38
C ASN A 312 -12.56 -16.11 -10.39
N GLN A 313 -12.10 -14.93 -10.76
CA GLN A 313 -10.68 -14.56 -10.69
C GLN A 313 -10.31 -13.89 -9.36
N ASP A 314 -11.27 -13.63 -8.48
CA ASP A 314 -10.99 -13.02 -7.19
C ASP A 314 -10.02 -13.87 -6.36
N PHE A 315 -9.01 -13.19 -5.80
CA PHE A 315 -7.99 -13.82 -4.95
C PHE A 315 -8.32 -13.77 -3.47
N THR A 316 -9.20 -12.86 -3.06
CA THR A 316 -9.44 -12.47 -1.66
C THR A 316 -9.71 -13.65 -0.72
N TRP A 317 -10.54 -14.59 -1.17
CA TRP A 317 -11.03 -15.70 -0.34
C TRP A 317 -10.28 -17.02 -0.58
N ARG A 318 -9.27 -17.02 -1.45
CA ARG A 318 -8.48 -18.20 -1.75
C ARG A 318 -7.52 -18.56 -0.61
N PRO A 319 -7.08 -19.83 -0.48
CA PRO A 319 -6.23 -20.28 0.64
C PRO A 319 -4.91 -19.50 0.79
N HIS A 320 -4.33 -19.02 -0.30
CA HIS A 320 -3.08 -18.25 -0.28
C HIS A 320 -3.26 -16.79 0.14
N SER A 321 -4.48 -16.29 0.20
CA SER A 321 -4.78 -14.94 0.68
C SER A 321 -4.71 -14.88 2.20
N CYS A 322 -4.27 -13.74 2.73
CA CYS A 322 -4.33 -13.42 4.16
C CYS A 322 -5.59 -12.66 4.57
N THR A 323 -6.48 -12.33 3.63
CA THR A 323 -7.67 -11.51 3.92
C THR A 323 -8.73 -12.28 4.69
N THR A 324 -8.85 -13.60 4.48
CA THR A 324 -9.73 -14.46 5.28
C THR A 324 -9.39 -14.35 6.77
N LYS A 325 -8.11 -14.46 7.12
CA LYS A 325 -7.64 -14.31 8.49
C LYS A 325 -7.86 -12.90 9.05
N TYR A 326 -7.68 -11.88 8.22
CA TYR A 326 -8.00 -10.49 8.59
C TYR A 326 -9.44 -10.34 9.05
N PHE A 327 -10.41 -10.91 8.31
CA PHE A 327 -11.82 -10.89 8.70
C PHE A 327 -12.06 -11.63 10.02
N THR A 328 -11.42 -12.78 10.22
CA THR A 328 -11.52 -13.55 11.46
C THR A 328 -10.98 -12.77 12.66
N VAL A 329 -9.79 -12.23 12.56
CA VAL A 329 -9.13 -11.47 13.65
C VAL A 329 -9.92 -10.22 14.03
N LYS A 330 -10.50 -9.54 13.05
CA LYS A 330 -11.33 -8.36 13.29
C LYS A 330 -12.79 -8.68 13.66
N GLY A 331 -13.20 -9.94 13.58
CA GLY A 331 -14.59 -10.33 13.82
C GLY A 331 -15.56 -9.76 12.80
N LEU A 332 -15.10 -9.57 11.56
CA LEU A 332 -15.91 -9.02 10.49
C LEU A 332 -16.75 -10.11 9.80
N LYS A 333 -17.95 -9.75 9.39
CA LYS A 333 -18.80 -10.61 8.56
C LYS A 333 -18.27 -10.60 7.13
N ARG A 334 -18.16 -11.74 6.51
CA ARG A 334 -17.74 -11.88 5.12
C ARG A 334 -18.87 -11.50 4.16
N PRO A 335 -18.54 -11.05 2.93
CA PRO A 335 -19.57 -10.67 1.96
C PRO A 335 -20.43 -11.86 1.53
N LYS A 336 -21.64 -11.58 1.06
CA LYS A 336 -22.56 -12.60 0.57
C LYS A 336 -21.92 -13.38 -0.59
N GLY A 337 -21.97 -14.70 -0.50
CA GLY A 337 -21.48 -15.60 -1.57
C GLY A 337 -19.99 -15.88 -1.55
N TRP A 338 -19.25 -15.42 -0.55
CA TRP A 338 -17.80 -15.62 -0.46
C TRP A 338 -17.39 -17.10 -0.51
N GLU A 339 -18.24 -17.99 0.02
CA GLU A 339 -17.99 -19.43 0.08
C GLU A 339 -17.81 -20.08 -1.31
N ASN A 340 -18.36 -19.46 -2.34
CA ASN A 340 -18.28 -19.95 -3.72
C ASN A 340 -16.94 -19.66 -4.40
N PHE A 341 -16.03 -18.90 -3.73
CA PHE A 341 -14.81 -18.38 -4.34
C PHE A 341 -13.55 -18.72 -3.53
N THR A 342 -13.57 -19.85 -2.85
CA THR A 342 -12.48 -20.29 -1.96
C THR A 342 -11.49 -21.27 -2.61
N SER A 343 -11.69 -21.67 -3.86
CA SER A 343 -10.86 -22.63 -4.59
C SER A 343 -10.18 -22.04 -5.81
#